data_9bc65fdbc4bb5603a261d460bf18102a
#
_entry.id   9bc65fdbc4bb5603a261d460bf18102a
#
_cell.length_a   1.000
_cell.length_b   1.000
_cell.length_c   1.000
_cell.angle_alpha   90.00
_cell.angle_beta   90.00
_cell.angle_gamma   90.00
#
_symmetry.space_group_name_H-M   'P 1'
#
loop_
_entity.id
_entity.type
_entity.pdbx_description
1 polymer ?
#
loop_
_entity_poly.entity_id
_entity_poly.type
_entity_poly.pdbx_seq_one_letter_code
_entity_poly.pdbx_strand_id
1 'polypeptide(L)'
;LEADESLALLKTLRASSLYTARQHSYLLYPNRQLPSFMARNLVPGEFVKSSTLMTKLVAAGNTDLIEVDGSGQAFFAGKFNNTASVAAALTSLAEVGFAEDVSAERAAIETLFSDLFDCANFTGRSGGMYAYEGLGSIYWHMVSKLLLAVMETVKQAEEAGAYADVLAGLQAAYYDVREGIGFNKTPDVYGA
;
A
#
# COMPACT_ATOMS: atom_id res chain seq x y z
N LEU A 1 28.30 -6.18 15.82
CA LEU A 1 29.05 -6.27 14.56
C LEU A 1 30.32 -5.48 14.67
N GLU A 2 31.42 -6.00 14.12
CA GLU A 2 32.67 -5.25 13.96
C GLU A 2 32.49 -4.15 12.89
N ALA A 3 33.40 -3.17 12.86
CA ALA A 3 33.25 -2.00 12.00
C ALA A 3 33.23 -2.36 10.49
N ASP A 4 34.05 -3.30 10.08
CA ASP A 4 34.13 -3.79 8.69
C ASP A 4 32.88 -4.60 8.29
N GLU A 5 32.36 -5.43 9.19
CA GLU A 5 31.10 -6.17 9.00
C GLU A 5 29.92 -5.20 8.86
N SER A 6 29.89 -4.16 9.70
CA SER A 6 28.87 -3.11 9.67
C SER A 6 28.90 -2.34 8.33
N LEU A 7 30.10 -2.00 7.84
CA LEU A 7 30.26 -1.36 6.54
C LEU A 7 29.82 -2.27 5.40
N ALA A 8 30.16 -3.55 5.45
CA ALA A 8 29.73 -4.54 4.46
C ALA A 8 28.21 -4.70 4.42
N LEU A 9 27.58 -4.72 5.60
CA LEU A 9 26.12 -4.78 5.73
C LEU A 9 25.44 -3.53 5.12
N LEU A 10 25.94 -2.33 5.40
CA LEU A 10 25.41 -1.09 4.85
C LEU A 10 25.53 -1.04 3.33
N LYS A 11 26.67 -1.48 2.77
CA LYS A 11 26.84 -1.61 1.32
C LYS A 11 25.85 -2.60 0.70
N THR A 12 25.64 -3.74 1.35
CA THR A 12 24.67 -4.74 0.91
C THR A 12 23.25 -4.21 0.96
N LEU A 13 22.88 -3.51 2.05
CA LEU A 13 21.58 -2.87 2.18
C LEU A 13 21.34 -1.83 1.08
N ARG A 14 22.37 -1.01 0.77
CA ARG A 14 22.32 0.00 -0.29
C ARG A 14 22.12 -0.59 -1.69
N ALA A 15 22.68 -1.78 -1.92
CA ALA A 15 22.56 -2.53 -3.18
C ALA A 15 21.30 -3.41 -3.27
N SER A 16 20.53 -3.52 -2.19
CA SER A 16 19.36 -4.40 -2.11
C SER A 16 18.09 -3.78 -2.70
N SER A 17 17.04 -4.60 -2.87
CA SER A 17 15.69 -4.16 -3.24
C SER A 17 14.99 -3.33 -2.17
N LEU A 18 15.59 -3.17 -0.99
CA LEU A 18 15.08 -2.29 0.06
C LEU A 18 15.48 -0.83 -0.16
N TYR A 19 16.45 -0.53 -1.04
CA TYR A 19 16.80 0.84 -1.39
C TYR A 19 15.99 1.32 -2.59
N THR A 20 15.44 2.53 -2.50
CA THR A 20 14.75 3.20 -3.61
C THR A 20 15.49 4.47 -4.03
N ALA A 21 16.04 4.47 -5.24
CA ALA A 21 16.76 5.62 -5.78
C ALA A 21 15.86 6.85 -5.98
N ARG A 22 14.57 6.63 -6.33
CA ARG A 22 13.60 7.72 -6.52
C ARG A 22 13.47 8.60 -5.28
N GLN A 23 13.47 7.98 -4.11
CA GLN A 23 13.29 8.66 -2.83
C GLN A 23 14.60 8.79 -2.05
N HIS A 24 15.70 8.27 -2.59
CA HIS A 24 17.01 8.21 -1.92
C HIS A 24 16.86 7.72 -0.47
N SER A 25 16.18 6.58 -0.30
CA SER A 25 15.86 6.07 1.03
C SER A 25 15.57 4.56 1.01
N TYR A 26 15.19 4.03 2.15
CA TYR A 26 15.02 2.60 2.38
C TYR A 26 13.57 2.25 2.65
N LEU A 27 13.11 1.17 2.02
CA LEU A 27 11.80 0.57 2.24
C LEU A 27 11.86 -0.36 3.45
N LEU A 28 10.77 -0.46 4.20
CA LEU A 28 10.65 -1.44 5.28
C LEU A 28 10.53 -2.86 4.74
N TYR A 29 9.90 -3.01 3.57
CA TYR A 29 9.74 -4.26 2.85
C TYR A 29 10.08 -4.06 1.37
N PRO A 30 10.53 -5.11 0.66
CA PRO A 30 10.70 -5.04 -0.79
C PRO A 30 9.40 -4.60 -1.46
N ASN A 31 9.50 -3.65 -2.37
CA ASN A 31 8.34 -3.17 -3.11
C ASN A 31 7.75 -4.30 -3.96
N ARG A 32 6.44 -4.53 -3.82
CA ARG A 32 5.69 -5.51 -4.62
C ARG A 32 4.93 -4.78 -5.71
N GLN A 33 4.99 -5.30 -6.92
CA GLN A 33 4.12 -4.86 -7.99
C GLN A 33 2.73 -5.46 -7.75
N LEU A 34 1.86 -4.69 -7.14
CA LEU A 34 0.46 -5.06 -6.95
C LEU A 34 -0.39 -4.38 -8.01
N PRO A 35 -1.52 -4.98 -8.42
CA PRO A 35 -2.51 -4.30 -9.25
C PRO A 35 -2.92 -2.97 -8.61
N SER A 36 -3.13 -1.94 -9.43
CA SER A 36 -3.69 -0.67 -8.94
C SER A 36 -5.08 -0.89 -8.35
N PHE A 37 -5.56 0.07 -7.55
CA PHE A 37 -6.92 0.02 -7.01
C PHE A 37 -7.96 -0.16 -8.12
N MET A 38 -7.85 0.60 -9.21
CA MET A 38 -8.77 0.48 -10.33
C MET A 38 -8.71 -0.88 -11.01
N ALA A 39 -7.52 -1.45 -11.17
CA ALA A 39 -7.38 -2.80 -11.75
C ALA A 39 -7.99 -3.90 -10.85
N ARG A 40 -7.93 -3.72 -9.52
CA ARG A 40 -8.58 -4.64 -8.58
C ARG A 40 -10.09 -4.43 -8.50
N ASN A 41 -10.55 -3.19 -8.59
CA ASN A 41 -11.97 -2.85 -8.48
C ASN A 41 -12.79 -3.22 -9.73
N LEU A 42 -12.17 -3.77 -10.76
CA LEU A 42 -12.89 -4.15 -11.98
C LEU A 42 -13.84 -5.32 -11.71
N VAL A 43 -15.14 -5.06 -11.80
CA VAL A 43 -16.18 -6.09 -11.69
C VAL A 43 -16.21 -6.92 -12.97
N PRO A 44 -16.13 -8.26 -12.91
CA PRO A 44 -16.18 -9.09 -14.11
C PRO A 44 -17.48 -8.84 -14.91
N GLY A 45 -17.34 -8.55 -16.21
CA GLY A 45 -18.49 -8.23 -17.05
C GLY A 45 -19.55 -9.34 -17.12
N GLU A 46 -19.12 -10.60 -17.01
CA GLU A 46 -20.04 -11.74 -16.95
C GLU A 46 -20.86 -11.74 -15.65
N PHE A 47 -20.26 -11.31 -14.52
CA PHE A 47 -20.99 -11.16 -13.27
C PHE A 47 -22.05 -10.06 -13.37
N VAL A 48 -21.68 -8.91 -13.95
CA VAL A 48 -22.63 -7.80 -14.17
C VAL A 48 -23.82 -8.25 -15.01
N LYS A 49 -23.58 -8.99 -16.11
CA LYS A 49 -24.63 -9.51 -16.98
C LYS A 49 -25.53 -10.55 -16.33
N SER A 50 -24.96 -11.38 -15.44
CA SER A 50 -25.73 -12.42 -14.73
C SER A 50 -26.47 -11.89 -13.52
N SER A 51 -26.08 -10.75 -12.98
CA SER A 51 -26.71 -10.10 -11.82
C SER A 51 -27.91 -9.27 -12.29
N THR A 52 -29.10 -9.63 -11.83
CA THR A 52 -30.33 -8.90 -12.08
C THR A 52 -30.25 -7.51 -11.38
N LEU A 53 -29.74 -7.47 -10.16
CA LEU A 53 -29.56 -6.22 -9.41
C LEU A 53 -28.64 -5.26 -10.16
N MET A 54 -27.43 -5.70 -10.51
CA MET A 54 -26.46 -4.83 -11.18
C MET A 54 -26.97 -4.34 -12.53
N THR A 55 -27.60 -5.22 -13.31
CA THR A 55 -28.20 -4.84 -14.60
C THR A 55 -29.29 -3.77 -14.44
N LYS A 56 -30.16 -3.90 -13.43
CA LYS A 56 -31.19 -2.90 -13.12
C LYS A 56 -30.59 -1.58 -12.65
N LEU A 57 -29.55 -1.62 -11.82
CA LEU A 57 -28.87 -0.41 -11.33
C LEU A 57 -28.20 0.34 -12.50
N VAL A 58 -27.52 -0.35 -13.39
CA VAL A 58 -26.93 0.27 -14.61
C VAL A 58 -28.01 0.88 -15.50
N ALA A 59 -29.08 0.17 -15.75
CA ALA A 59 -30.19 0.68 -16.57
C ALA A 59 -30.88 1.91 -15.93
N ALA A 60 -30.94 1.99 -14.61
CA ALA A 60 -31.47 3.12 -13.87
C ALA A 60 -30.48 4.27 -13.69
N GLY A 61 -29.23 4.14 -14.11
CA GLY A 61 -28.17 5.12 -13.83
C GLY A 61 -27.86 5.28 -12.34
N ASN A 62 -28.17 4.24 -11.53
CA ASN A 62 -27.91 4.27 -10.10
C ASN A 62 -26.47 3.81 -9.83
N THR A 63 -25.69 4.65 -9.15
CA THR A 63 -24.27 4.42 -8.85
C THR A 63 -24.01 4.05 -7.38
N ASP A 64 -25.05 3.67 -6.64
CA ASP A 64 -24.93 3.39 -5.20
C ASP A 64 -24.11 2.12 -4.90
N LEU A 65 -24.05 1.16 -5.83
CA LEU A 65 -23.30 -0.09 -5.69
C LEU A 65 -22.15 -0.16 -6.69
N ILE A 66 -22.41 0.10 -7.96
CA ILE A 66 -21.43 0.03 -9.05
C ILE A 66 -21.49 1.28 -9.92
N GLU A 67 -20.35 1.62 -10.50
CA GLU A 67 -20.19 2.69 -11.48
C GLU A 67 -19.70 2.09 -12.80
N VAL A 68 -20.18 2.60 -13.93
CA VAL A 68 -19.75 2.17 -15.27
C VAL A 68 -19.00 3.31 -15.91
N ASP A 69 -17.79 3.04 -16.38
CA ASP A 69 -16.97 4.04 -17.06
C ASP A 69 -17.37 4.23 -18.55
N GLY A 70 -16.69 5.19 -19.21
CA GLY A 70 -16.93 5.49 -20.63
C GLY A 70 -16.58 4.34 -21.59
N SER A 71 -15.88 3.31 -21.14
CA SER A 71 -15.56 2.09 -21.90
C SER A 71 -16.54 0.94 -21.66
N GLY A 72 -17.50 1.12 -20.76
CA GLY A 72 -18.48 0.11 -20.36
C GLY A 72 -17.96 -0.87 -19.30
N GLN A 73 -16.82 -0.59 -18.65
CA GLN A 73 -16.32 -1.40 -17.53
C GLN A 73 -16.99 -0.97 -16.24
N ALA A 74 -17.39 -1.97 -15.43
CA ALA A 74 -18.04 -1.74 -14.16
C ALA A 74 -17.06 -1.86 -13.00
N PHE A 75 -17.24 -1.00 -12.01
CA PHE A 75 -16.44 -0.91 -10.80
C PHE A 75 -17.36 -0.79 -9.60
N PHE A 76 -16.99 -1.34 -8.46
CA PHE A 76 -17.69 -0.99 -7.23
C PHE A 76 -17.49 0.51 -6.92
N ALA A 77 -18.52 1.15 -6.40
CA ALA A 77 -18.48 2.57 -6.07
C ALA A 77 -17.30 2.91 -5.15
N GLY A 78 -16.55 3.95 -5.47
CA GLY A 78 -15.29 4.30 -4.79
C GLY A 78 -15.41 4.64 -3.31
N LYS A 79 -16.64 4.78 -2.80
CA LYS A 79 -16.95 5.03 -1.38
C LYS A 79 -16.76 3.80 -0.47
N PHE A 80 -16.64 2.60 -1.03
CA PHE A 80 -16.54 1.37 -0.23
C PHE A 80 -15.11 1.16 0.27
N ASN A 81 -14.98 0.98 1.57
CA ASN A 81 -13.71 0.75 2.25
C ASN A 81 -13.62 -0.61 2.96
N ASN A 82 -14.70 -1.37 3.00
CA ASN A 82 -14.77 -2.73 3.55
C ASN A 82 -16.07 -3.42 3.13
N THR A 83 -16.20 -4.71 3.45
CA THR A 83 -17.40 -5.52 3.17
C THR A 83 -18.64 -4.97 3.89
N ALA A 84 -18.47 -4.41 5.10
CA ALA A 84 -19.61 -3.86 5.85
C ALA A 84 -20.23 -2.64 5.15
N SER A 85 -19.41 -1.82 4.46
CA SER A 85 -19.93 -0.68 3.68
C SER A 85 -20.72 -1.13 2.45
N VAL A 86 -20.35 -2.25 1.83
CA VAL A 86 -21.14 -2.85 0.74
C VAL A 86 -22.45 -3.43 1.28
N ALA A 87 -22.40 -4.16 2.41
CA ALA A 87 -23.58 -4.69 3.06
C ALA A 87 -24.61 -3.60 3.44
N ALA A 88 -24.12 -2.44 3.93
CA ALA A 88 -24.96 -1.29 4.21
C ALA A 88 -25.61 -0.70 2.95
N ALA A 89 -24.86 -0.57 1.85
CA ALA A 89 -25.41 -0.10 0.57
C ALA A 89 -26.48 -1.05 0.02
N LEU A 90 -26.24 -2.36 0.09
CA LEU A 90 -27.25 -3.36 -0.29
C LEU A 90 -28.52 -3.25 0.57
N THR A 91 -28.39 -2.98 1.87
CA THR A 91 -29.55 -2.76 2.74
C THR A 91 -30.34 -1.53 2.31
N SER A 92 -29.66 -0.42 2.02
CA SER A 92 -30.34 0.79 1.52
C SER A 92 -31.02 0.57 0.16
N LEU A 93 -30.40 -0.20 -0.74
CA LEU A 93 -31.01 -0.55 -2.02
C LEU A 93 -32.29 -1.39 -1.85
N ALA A 94 -32.30 -2.28 -0.87
CA ALA A 94 -33.52 -3.07 -0.56
C ALA A 94 -34.68 -2.15 -0.10
N GLU A 95 -34.41 -1.06 0.61
CA GLU A 95 -35.41 -0.11 1.07
C GLU A 95 -35.99 0.77 -0.06
N VAL A 96 -35.25 0.93 -1.17
CA VAL A 96 -35.65 1.79 -2.29
C VAL A 96 -36.15 1.03 -3.51
N GLY A 97 -36.59 -0.21 -3.34
CA GLY A 97 -37.32 -0.97 -4.38
C GLY A 97 -36.54 -2.14 -4.99
N PHE A 98 -35.36 -2.50 -4.49
CA PHE A 98 -34.57 -3.66 -4.96
C PHE A 98 -34.55 -4.82 -3.98
N ALA A 99 -35.54 -4.93 -3.07
CA ALA A 99 -35.55 -5.89 -1.98
C ALA A 99 -35.41 -7.36 -2.45
N GLU A 100 -36.14 -7.76 -3.48
CA GLU A 100 -36.10 -9.13 -4.01
C GLU A 100 -34.72 -9.44 -4.63
N ASP A 101 -34.20 -8.54 -5.46
CA ASP A 101 -32.90 -8.71 -6.12
C ASP A 101 -31.76 -8.74 -5.09
N VAL A 102 -31.80 -7.84 -4.09
CA VAL A 102 -30.84 -7.83 -2.97
C VAL A 102 -30.91 -9.13 -2.17
N SER A 103 -32.12 -9.61 -1.86
CA SER A 103 -32.29 -10.88 -1.13
C SER A 103 -31.68 -12.06 -1.87
N ALA A 104 -31.84 -12.08 -3.19
CA ALA A 104 -31.31 -13.17 -4.03
C ALA A 104 -29.79 -13.13 -4.22
N GLU A 105 -29.20 -11.93 -4.29
CA GLU A 105 -27.84 -11.76 -4.78
C GLU A 105 -26.84 -11.23 -3.73
N ARG A 106 -27.30 -10.79 -2.54
CA ARG A 106 -26.47 -10.21 -1.48
C ARG A 106 -25.20 -10.99 -1.22
N ALA A 107 -25.33 -12.29 -0.94
CA ALA A 107 -24.19 -13.13 -0.57
C ALA A 107 -23.16 -13.23 -1.70
N ALA A 108 -23.63 -13.32 -2.95
CA ALA A 108 -22.75 -13.41 -4.11
C ALA A 108 -21.99 -12.09 -4.35
N ILE A 109 -22.65 -10.94 -4.15
CA ILE A 109 -22.04 -9.61 -4.31
C ILE A 109 -21.02 -9.34 -3.21
N GLU A 110 -21.35 -9.65 -1.94
CA GLU A 110 -20.42 -9.50 -0.82
C GLU A 110 -19.19 -10.42 -0.98
N THR A 111 -19.38 -11.65 -1.46
CA THR A 111 -18.28 -12.57 -1.78
C THR A 111 -17.41 -12.00 -2.90
N LEU A 112 -18.03 -11.59 -4.01
CA LEU A 112 -17.29 -11.01 -5.13
C LEU A 112 -16.44 -9.81 -4.68
N PHE A 113 -17.01 -8.90 -3.90
CA PHE A 113 -16.28 -7.75 -3.36
C PHE A 113 -15.10 -8.19 -2.50
N SER A 114 -15.32 -9.16 -1.59
CA SER A 114 -14.27 -9.68 -0.73
C SER A 114 -13.13 -10.32 -1.51
N ASP A 115 -13.46 -11.07 -2.58
CA ASP A 115 -12.47 -11.76 -3.41
C ASP A 115 -11.67 -10.78 -4.31
N LEU A 116 -12.36 -9.83 -4.95
CA LEU A 116 -11.70 -8.82 -5.79
C LEU A 116 -10.67 -8.00 -5.00
N PHE A 117 -11.04 -7.60 -3.79
CA PHE A 117 -10.18 -6.78 -2.95
C PHE A 117 -9.30 -7.60 -2.01
N ASP A 118 -9.48 -8.93 -1.97
CA ASP A 118 -8.75 -9.82 -1.05
C ASP A 118 -8.81 -9.31 0.40
N CYS A 119 -10.02 -9.00 0.85
CA CYS A 119 -10.26 -8.34 2.14
C CYS A 119 -9.65 -9.09 3.32
N ALA A 120 -9.54 -10.42 3.24
CA ALA A 120 -8.93 -11.24 4.28
C ALA A 120 -7.44 -10.89 4.51
N ASN A 121 -6.72 -10.54 3.43
CA ASN A 121 -5.28 -10.24 3.48
C ASN A 121 -4.96 -8.74 3.53
N PHE A 122 -5.89 -7.88 3.07
CA PHE A 122 -5.65 -6.45 2.91
C PHE A 122 -6.53 -5.55 3.78
N THR A 123 -7.20 -6.10 4.79
CA THR A 123 -7.92 -5.29 5.80
C THR A 123 -6.97 -4.98 6.96
N GLY A 124 -6.76 -3.69 7.22
CA GLY A 124 -5.91 -3.19 8.29
C GLY A 124 -6.62 -3.13 9.64
N ARG A 125 -5.90 -2.68 10.67
CA ARG A 125 -6.40 -2.53 12.05
C ARG A 125 -7.58 -1.57 12.17
N SER A 126 -7.71 -0.64 11.24
CA SER A 126 -8.85 0.28 11.16
C SER A 126 -10.15 -0.38 10.68
N GLY A 127 -10.08 -1.63 10.19
CA GLY A 127 -11.19 -2.31 9.54
C GLY A 127 -11.43 -1.87 8.09
N GLY A 128 -10.65 -0.93 7.57
CA GLY A 128 -10.69 -0.52 6.16
C GLY A 128 -9.73 -1.37 5.32
N MET A 129 -10.19 -1.82 4.16
CA MET A 129 -9.32 -2.46 3.18
C MET A 129 -8.36 -1.42 2.60
N TYR A 130 -7.14 -1.84 2.28
CA TYR A 130 -6.06 -0.94 1.84
C TYR A 130 -5.85 0.26 2.77
N ALA A 131 -6.43 0.26 3.96
CA ALA A 131 -6.04 1.19 4.99
C ALA A 131 -4.58 0.93 5.29
N TYR A 132 -3.82 1.97 5.18
CA TYR A 132 -2.39 1.95 5.24
C TYR A 132 -1.84 1.18 6.45
N GLU A 133 -1.11 0.12 6.18
CA GLU A 133 -0.26 -0.59 7.15
C GLU A 133 1.20 -0.68 6.64
N GLY A 134 1.56 0.14 5.66
CA GLY A 134 2.94 0.37 5.26
C GLY A 134 3.53 -0.62 4.26
N LEU A 135 2.74 -1.35 3.50
CA LEU A 135 3.28 -2.23 2.44
C LEU A 135 3.97 -1.40 1.33
N GLY A 136 5.27 -1.61 1.19
CA GLY A 136 6.09 -0.94 0.17
C GLY A 136 6.37 0.53 0.44
N SER A 137 5.98 1.07 1.59
CA SER A 137 6.21 2.46 1.96
C SER A 137 7.53 2.65 2.69
N ILE A 138 8.11 3.82 2.55
CA ILE A 138 9.18 4.26 3.41
C ILE A 138 8.59 4.57 4.78
N TYR A 139 9.15 3.93 5.80
CA TYR A 139 8.79 4.17 7.17
C TYR A 139 9.81 5.12 7.81
N TRP A 140 9.54 6.42 7.71
CA TRP A 140 10.52 7.47 8.00
C TRP A 140 11.14 7.38 9.40
N HIS A 141 10.39 6.98 10.41
CA HIS A 141 10.98 6.81 11.74
C HIS A 141 11.95 5.61 11.80
N MET A 142 11.76 4.56 10.98
CA MET A 142 12.73 3.47 10.87
C MET A 142 13.99 3.90 10.12
N VAL A 143 13.86 4.76 9.10
CA VAL A 143 15.02 5.36 8.43
C VAL A 143 15.77 6.28 9.38
N SER A 144 15.08 7.02 10.25
CA SER A 144 15.72 7.82 11.31
C SER A 144 16.46 6.96 12.33
N LYS A 145 15.93 5.78 12.69
CA LYS A 145 16.62 4.81 13.54
C LYS A 145 17.83 4.20 12.83
N LEU A 146 17.76 3.94 11.53
CA LEU A 146 18.92 3.52 10.76
C LEU A 146 20.00 4.59 10.80
N LEU A 147 19.66 5.87 10.60
CA LEU A 147 20.61 6.99 10.70
C LEU A 147 21.29 7.03 12.07
N LEU A 148 20.52 6.88 13.15
CA LEU A 148 21.06 6.84 14.51
C LEU A 148 22.01 5.65 14.69
N ALA A 149 21.60 4.45 14.27
CA ALA A 149 22.44 3.25 14.38
C ALA A 149 23.76 3.39 13.59
N VAL A 150 23.72 3.97 12.40
CA VAL A 150 24.95 4.24 11.62
C VAL A 150 25.85 5.25 12.33
N MET A 151 25.27 6.30 12.94
CA MET A 151 26.04 7.27 13.73
C MET A 151 26.73 6.63 14.93
N GLU A 152 25.99 5.77 15.66
CA GLU A 152 26.55 5.03 16.81
C GLU A 152 27.68 4.08 16.37
N THR A 153 27.50 3.43 15.20
CA THR A 153 28.52 2.56 14.61
C THR A 153 29.78 3.36 14.24
N VAL A 154 29.65 4.56 13.68
CA VAL A 154 30.79 5.44 13.40
C VAL A 154 31.55 5.75 14.68
N LYS A 155 30.86 6.18 15.74
CA LYS A 155 31.50 6.47 17.04
C LYS A 155 32.22 5.28 17.64
N GLN A 156 31.59 4.12 17.65
CA GLN A 156 32.19 2.88 18.14
C GLN A 156 33.44 2.50 17.33
N ALA A 157 33.40 2.66 16.02
CA ALA A 157 34.54 2.42 15.14
C ALA A 157 35.73 3.40 15.42
N GLU A 158 35.43 4.67 15.67
CA GLU A 158 36.42 5.67 16.07
C GLU A 158 37.09 5.29 17.41
N GLU A 159 36.25 4.97 18.41
CA GLU A 159 36.73 4.59 19.75
C GLU A 159 37.54 3.31 19.73
N ALA A 160 37.19 2.35 18.88
CA ALA A 160 37.89 1.07 18.70
C ALA A 160 39.16 1.19 17.85
N GLY A 161 39.44 2.35 17.26
CA GLY A 161 40.58 2.57 16.38
C GLY A 161 40.52 1.79 15.07
N ALA A 162 39.33 1.71 14.46
CA ALA A 162 39.11 1.04 13.19
C ALA A 162 40.01 1.63 12.08
N TYR A 163 40.30 0.83 11.06
CA TYR A 163 41.09 1.28 9.90
C TYR A 163 40.45 2.50 9.22
N ALA A 164 41.30 3.41 8.76
CA ALA A 164 40.86 4.71 8.23
C ALA A 164 39.90 4.61 7.04
N ASP A 165 40.08 3.61 6.19
CA ASP A 165 39.19 3.36 5.04
C ASP A 165 37.83 2.81 5.45
N VAL A 166 37.75 1.98 6.49
CA VAL A 166 36.51 1.49 7.07
C VAL A 166 35.76 2.64 7.73
N LEU A 167 36.44 3.46 8.52
CA LEU A 167 35.85 4.62 9.16
C LEU A 167 35.30 5.64 8.13
N ALA A 168 36.09 5.96 7.10
CA ALA A 168 35.64 6.81 6.01
C ALA A 168 34.41 6.25 5.28
N GLY A 169 34.37 4.92 5.06
CA GLY A 169 33.21 4.23 4.48
C GLY A 169 31.96 4.31 5.34
N LEU A 170 32.07 4.15 6.65
CA LEU A 170 30.96 4.30 7.61
C LEU A 170 30.46 5.73 7.67
N GLN A 171 31.35 6.73 7.68
CA GLN A 171 31.01 8.15 7.63
C GLN A 171 30.27 8.50 6.33
N ALA A 172 30.74 7.98 5.19
CA ALA A 172 30.06 8.15 3.90
C ALA A 172 28.65 7.56 3.93
N ALA A 173 28.46 6.36 4.50
CA ALA A 173 27.16 5.73 4.66
C ALA A 173 26.23 6.56 5.57
N TYR A 174 26.76 7.16 6.65
CA TYR A 174 25.99 8.08 7.50
C TYR A 174 25.44 9.26 6.69
N TYR A 175 26.28 9.91 5.91
CA TYR A 175 25.85 11.06 5.11
C TYR A 175 24.89 10.66 3.99
N ASP A 176 25.05 9.48 3.37
CA ASP A 176 24.12 8.95 2.36
C ASP A 176 22.71 8.73 2.97
N VAL A 177 22.61 8.10 4.13
CA VAL A 177 21.32 7.92 4.83
C VAL A 177 20.72 9.26 5.25
N ARG A 178 21.54 10.17 5.78
CA ARG A 178 21.13 11.51 6.20
C ARG A 178 20.60 12.35 5.05
N GLU A 179 21.24 12.30 3.90
CA GLU A 179 20.79 12.99 2.68
C GLU A 179 19.41 12.47 2.26
N GLY A 180 19.18 11.18 2.41
CA GLY A 180 17.87 10.57 2.19
C GLY A 180 16.74 11.09 3.08
N ILE A 181 17.04 11.66 4.24
CA ILE A 181 16.07 12.31 5.15
C ILE A 181 16.07 13.84 4.98
N GLY A 182 16.81 14.36 3.99
CA GLY A 182 17.01 15.80 3.81
C GLY A 182 15.72 16.61 3.66
N PHE A 183 15.63 17.72 4.37
CA PHE A 183 14.47 18.62 4.36
C PHE A 183 14.27 19.39 3.04
N ASN A 184 15.20 19.26 2.11
CA ASN A 184 15.10 19.85 0.76
C ASN A 184 14.26 19.00 -0.21
N LYS A 185 13.74 17.85 0.23
CA LYS A 185 12.86 17.02 -0.58
C LYS A 185 11.48 17.64 -0.74
N THR A 186 10.94 17.55 -1.95
CA THR A 186 9.56 17.93 -2.22
C THR A 186 8.58 16.89 -1.62
N PRO A 187 7.31 17.23 -1.39
CA PRO A 187 6.29 16.27 -0.95
C PRO A 187 6.21 15.03 -1.84
N ASP A 188 6.28 15.19 -3.16
CA ASP A 188 6.27 14.08 -4.13
C ASP A 188 7.42 13.08 -3.91
N VAL A 189 8.60 13.57 -3.54
CA VAL A 189 9.76 12.72 -3.26
C VAL A 189 9.61 12.01 -1.91
N TYR A 190 8.95 12.64 -0.94
CA TYR A 190 8.59 11.98 0.32
C TYR A 190 7.48 10.94 0.14
N GLY A 191 6.67 11.04 -0.91
CA GLY A 191 5.54 10.16 -1.14
C GLY A 191 4.29 10.60 -0.36
N ALA A 192 4.16 11.90 -0.15
CA ALA A 192 3.00 12.53 0.51
C ALA A 192 2.02 13.10 -0.53
#